data_d0337cc001156c891345d46e25f85f71
#
_entry.id   d0337cc001156c891345d46e25f85f71
#
_cell.length_a   1.000
_cell.length_b   1.000
_cell.length_c   1.000
_cell.angle_alpha   90.00
_cell.angle_beta   90.00
_cell.angle_gamma   90.00
#
_symmetry.space_group_name_H-M   'P 1'
#
loop_
_entity.id
_entity.type
_entity.pdbx_description
1 polymer ?
#
loop_
_entity_poly.entity_id
_entity_poly.type
_entity_poly.pdbx_seq_one_letter_code
_entity_poly.pdbx_strand_id
1 'polypeptide(L)'
;MAGAILQYCRARLARPLLLLCLVGLPAGTGWAWSQEASPPDTQNVFVPGLESDHPPLLPDLDWEKLHDPAPITAVAPYPPLPPAAVMGQFSKTIDHYSSNPELPDWLAPYMSMRLRGKGTLRAYGFARGDWSMATRRFQDIQFPQWVLPNDPRFLVGPKLVPVTTDNSFNYDLYAKTTRLGLEYFHKPSGLLEGGRAWARVETDFLNNQGDTSNAANQTSRPLLRLRLAYIAIGKGDWDLVVGQDWDIFSPLLPIVEQGTQMAYAGNTGDRRPCAYVNYDHAFQSGWRVQFQNGICLANGIDQADYNGDGQRGNSEYGLPGYQTRLGFVIPTDVDKQPVMFGVSAVMADDYVGTGVGLRQARTFPQRGIAADLRLPCTDRLTFQGEAYAGYNLNEFRAGIGQGINALEGKVIQSSGGWGELVLRTCEFHRGSLGMGVDKAEGSDIPEFGRTRNLVYWARSELLLDPGIILGAEYYLWGTQWKGFNPGSASLVNLFAQMNF
;
A
#
# COMPACT_ATOMS: atom_id res chain seq x y z
N MET A 1 -15.55 16.31 24.65
CA MET A 1 -14.52 16.46 23.60
C MET A 1 -15.12 16.66 22.21
N ALA A 2 -15.93 15.76 21.69
CA ALA A 2 -16.55 15.92 20.35
C ALA A 2 -17.31 17.24 20.13
N GLY A 3 -18.02 17.77 21.14
CA GLY A 3 -18.72 19.04 21.07
C GLY A 3 -17.82 20.28 20.94
N ALA A 4 -16.64 20.27 21.55
CA ALA A 4 -15.69 21.38 21.49
C ALA A 4 -14.97 21.44 20.12
N ILE A 5 -14.66 20.30 19.53
CA ILE A 5 -14.06 20.21 18.20
C ILE A 5 -15.06 20.68 17.13
N LEU A 6 -16.32 20.29 17.25
CA LEU A 6 -17.39 20.75 16.35
C LEU A 6 -17.64 22.28 16.47
N GLN A 7 -17.51 22.85 17.65
CA GLN A 7 -17.70 24.27 17.86
C GLN A 7 -16.53 25.10 17.28
N TYR A 8 -15.30 24.59 17.39
CA TYR A 8 -14.11 25.25 16.85
C TYR A 8 -14.09 25.23 15.32
N CYS A 9 -14.50 24.12 14.71
CA CYS A 9 -14.67 24.02 13.24
C CYS A 9 -15.85 24.85 12.72
N ARG A 10 -16.95 24.97 13.48
CA ARG A 10 -18.11 25.81 13.08
C ARG A 10 -17.83 27.30 13.01
N ALA A 11 -16.91 27.82 13.81
CA ALA A 11 -16.59 29.26 13.84
C ALA A 11 -15.86 29.76 12.59
N ARG A 12 -15.32 28.88 11.74
CA ARG A 12 -14.54 29.24 10.54
C ARG A 12 -15.11 28.74 9.21
N LEU A 13 -16.22 28.01 9.21
CA LEU A 13 -16.84 27.47 7.98
C LEU A 13 -18.22 28.07 7.78
N ALA A 14 -18.39 28.84 6.70
CA ALA A 14 -19.70 29.21 6.18
C ALA A 14 -20.43 27.92 5.71
N ARG A 15 -21.66 27.74 6.21
CA ARG A 15 -22.57 26.62 5.90
C ARG A 15 -22.66 26.36 4.38
N PRO A 16 -22.13 25.30 3.78
CA PRO A 16 -22.99 24.21 3.28
C PRO A 16 -22.36 22.80 3.23
N LEU A 17 -21.18 22.55 3.76
CA LEU A 17 -20.51 21.24 3.57
C LEU A 17 -20.74 20.18 4.68
N LEU A 18 -21.44 20.54 5.76
CA LEU A 18 -21.69 19.60 6.87
C LEU A 18 -22.82 18.60 6.62
N LEU A 19 -23.53 18.71 5.49
CA LEU A 19 -24.71 17.87 5.19
C LEU A 19 -24.37 16.55 4.46
N LEU A 20 -23.16 16.37 4.00
CA LEU A 20 -22.78 15.18 3.19
C LEU A 20 -22.27 13.98 4.01
N CYS A 21 -21.95 14.16 5.27
CA CYS A 21 -21.40 13.07 6.12
C CYS A 21 -22.45 12.33 6.97
N LEU A 22 -23.74 12.69 6.90
CA LEU A 22 -24.80 12.13 7.76
C LEU A 22 -25.98 11.53 7.02
N VAL A 23 -25.93 11.37 5.71
CA VAL A 23 -27.05 10.78 4.95
C VAL A 23 -26.63 9.41 4.44
N GLY A 24 -27.19 8.35 5.03
CA GLY A 24 -27.17 7.03 4.42
C GLY A 24 -27.14 5.80 5.31
N LEU A 25 -27.66 5.86 6.53
CA LEU A 25 -28.05 4.61 7.18
C LEU A 25 -29.56 4.42 6.99
N PRO A 26 -30.03 3.35 6.34
CA PRO A 26 -31.46 3.05 6.29
C PRO A 26 -31.94 2.68 7.69
N ALA A 27 -32.86 3.48 8.23
CA ALA A 27 -33.63 3.12 9.40
C ALA A 27 -34.63 2.02 8.99
N GLY A 28 -34.53 0.88 9.65
CA GLY A 28 -35.62 -0.10 9.60
C GLY A 28 -35.15 -1.54 9.48
N THR A 29 -34.99 -2.22 10.61
CA THR A 29 -35.69 -3.47 10.94
C THR A 29 -35.24 -3.91 12.33
N GLY A 30 -36.21 -4.14 13.21
CA GLY A 30 -36.02 -4.50 14.60
C GLY A 30 -35.32 -5.86 14.77
N TRP A 31 -34.36 -5.89 15.67
CA TRP A 31 -33.66 -7.11 16.06
C TRP A 31 -34.35 -7.72 17.26
N ALA A 32 -34.96 -8.89 17.05
CA ALA A 32 -35.37 -9.78 18.14
C ALA A 32 -34.19 -10.69 18.48
N TRP A 33 -33.74 -10.66 19.71
CA TRP A 33 -32.76 -11.60 20.25
C TRP A 33 -33.48 -12.91 20.58
N SER A 34 -33.14 -14.00 19.90
CA SER A 34 -33.48 -15.35 20.33
C SER A 34 -32.29 -15.90 21.12
N GLN A 35 -32.52 -16.21 22.38
CA GLN A 35 -31.64 -17.05 23.19
C GLN A 35 -31.85 -18.49 22.75
N GLU A 36 -30.77 -19.16 22.36
CA GLU A 36 -30.73 -20.64 22.39
C GLU A 36 -29.31 -21.20 22.49
N ALA A 37 -29.19 -22.11 23.47
CA ALA A 37 -28.40 -23.32 23.58
C ALA A 37 -26.88 -23.23 23.82
N SER A 38 -26.50 -23.65 25.00
CA SER A 38 -25.14 -24.00 25.43
C SER A 38 -24.59 -25.21 24.65
N PRO A 39 -23.32 -25.23 24.26
CA PRO A 39 -22.68 -26.39 23.68
C PRO A 39 -22.24 -27.40 24.77
N PRO A 40 -22.13 -28.72 24.42
CA PRO A 40 -21.81 -29.75 25.37
C PRO A 40 -20.33 -29.80 25.77
N ASP A 41 -20.11 -30.25 27.00
CA ASP A 41 -18.81 -30.53 27.64
C ASP A 41 -17.85 -31.31 26.75
N THR A 42 -16.66 -30.80 26.54
CA THR A 42 -15.49 -31.56 26.05
C THR A 42 -14.57 -31.86 27.21
N GLN A 43 -14.47 -33.15 27.48
CA GLN A 43 -13.64 -33.79 28.49
C GLN A 43 -12.14 -33.48 28.27
N ASN A 44 -11.48 -33.09 29.36
CA ASN A 44 -10.03 -32.98 29.48
C ASN A 44 -9.34 -34.30 29.24
N VAL A 45 -8.50 -34.40 28.20
CA VAL A 45 -7.51 -35.44 28.06
C VAL A 45 -6.19 -34.98 28.67
N PHE A 46 -5.84 -35.52 29.80
CA PHE A 46 -4.58 -35.32 30.52
C PHE A 46 -3.50 -36.21 29.86
N VAL A 47 -2.43 -35.59 29.33
CA VAL A 47 -1.21 -36.28 28.89
C VAL A 47 -0.09 -35.98 29.88
N PRO A 48 0.44 -36.94 30.62
CA PRO A 48 1.54 -36.75 31.57
C PRO A 48 2.90 -36.85 30.88
N GLY A 49 3.79 -35.94 31.19
CA GLY A 49 5.24 -36.10 31.06
C GLY A 49 5.91 -35.33 29.92
N LEU A 50 6.23 -34.05 30.16
CA LEU A 50 7.41 -33.38 29.60
C LEU A 50 7.92 -32.44 30.67
N GLU A 51 9.02 -32.80 31.29
CA GLU A 51 9.80 -31.90 32.18
C GLU A 51 10.33 -30.73 31.36
N SER A 52 10.04 -29.51 31.83
CA SER A 52 10.49 -28.27 31.21
C SER A 52 11.90 -27.94 31.73
N ASP A 53 12.90 -28.16 30.92
CA ASP A 53 14.20 -27.51 31.12
C ASP A 53 14.07 -26.01 30.79
N HIS A 54 13.99 -25.19 31.82
CA HIS A 54 14.08 -23.74 31.69
C HIS A 54 15.54 -23.36 31.41
N PRO A 55 15.85 -22.57 30.36
CA PRO A 55 17.16 -21.97 30.23
C PRO A 55 17.41 -20.97 31.39
N PRO A 56 18.66 -20.79 31.82
CA PRO A 56 18.97 -19.92 32.94
C PRO A 56 18.58 -18.48 32.65
N LEU A 57 17.92 -17.86 33.64
CA LEU A 57 17.56 -16.45 33.63
C LEU A 57 18.83 -15.59 33.40
N LEU A 58 18.73 -14.64 32.48
CA LEU A 58 19.74 -13.62 32.25
C LEU A 58 20.02 -12.88 33.57
N PRO A 59 21.27 -12.52 33.85
CA PRO A 59 21.61 -11.79 35.07
C PRO A 59 20.89 -10.45 35.11
N ASP A 60 20.42 -10.07 36.28
CA ASP A 60 19.72 -8.80 36.55
C ASP A 60 20.48 -7.63 35.94
N LEU A 61 19.90 -7.02 34.91
CA LEU A 61 20.33 -5.75 34.37
C LEU A 61 19.93 -4.65 35.35
N ASP A 62 20.94 -4.04 35.95
CA ASP A 62 20.78 -2.92 36.89
C ASP A 62 20.35 -1.66 36.11
N TRP A 63 19.03 -1.46 36.01
CA TRP A 63 18.40 -0.36 35.26
C TRP A 63 18.75 1.03 35.81
N GLU A 64 19.21 1.14 37.07
CA GLU A 64 19.58 2.42 37.68
C GLU A 64 20.92 2.95 37.13
N LYS A 65 21.78 2.11 36.58
CA LYS A 65 23.08 2.55 35.98
C LYS A 65 22.97 3.06 34.54
N LEU A 66 21.79 2.95 33.91
CA LEU A 66 21.54 3.47 32.56
C LEU A 66 21.06 4.94 32.54
N HIS A 67 20.81 5.53 33.69
CA HIS A 67 20.20 6.87 33.82
C HIS A 67 21.15 7.99 34.24
N ASP A 68 22.45 7.86 34.08
CA ASP A 68 23.35 9.00 34.23
C ASP A 68 23.41 9.80 32.93
N PRO A 69 22.72 10.96 32.82
CA PRO A 69 22.82 11.79 31.62
C PRO A 69 24.21 12.44 31.61
N ALA A 70 25.09 11.96 30.73
CA ALA A 70 26.32 12.68 30.44
C ALA A 70 25.98 14.13 30.07
N PRO A 71 26.73 15.15 30.57
CA PRO A 71 26.45 16.55 30.32
C PRO A 71 26.43 16.81 28.79
N ILE A 72 25.32 17.38 28.32
CA ILE A 72 25.11 17.75 26.92
C ILE A 72 26.06 18.91 26.62
N THR A 73 27.27 18.61 26.12
CA THR A 73 28.09 19.62 25.46
C THR A 73 27.36 20.07 24.21
N ALA A 74 27.16 21.40 24.09
CA ALA A 74 26.52 22.05 22.96
C ALA A 74 27.08 21.50 21.64
N VAL A 75 26.26 20.75 20.94
CA VAL A 75 26.59 20.18 19.63
C VAL A 75 26.39 21.27 18.59
N ALA A 76 27.39 21.52 17.76
CA ALA A 76 27.28 22.40 16.61
C ALA A 76 26.03 22.04 15.77
N PRO A 77 25.30 23.05 15.26
CA PRO A 77 24.12 22.79 14.46
C PRO A 77 24.48 21.92 13.28
N TYR A 78 23.72 20.84 13.11
CA TYR A 78 23.86 19.93 11.95
C TYR A 78 23.78 20.71 10.64
N PRO A 79 24.52 20.29 9.60
CA PRO A 79 24.07 20.59 8.27
C PRO A 79 22.62 20.06 8.15
N PRO A 80 21.69 20.87 7.66
CA PRO A 80 20.32 20.41 7.49
C PRO A 80 20.36 19.08 6.74
N LEU A 81 19.72 18.05 7.30
CA LEU A 81 19.43 16.84 6.54
C LEU A 81 18.81 17.32 5.23
N PRO A 82 19.21 16.78 4.06
CA PRO A 82 18.56 17.12 2.82
C PRO A 82 17.06 16.99 3.09
N PRO A 83 16.26 18.01 2.78
CA PRO A 83 14.86 18.03 3.20
C PRO A 83 14.24 16.71 2.82
N ALA A 84 13.58 16.05 3.77
CA ALA A 84 12.92 14.75 3.57
C ALA A 84 12.01 14.77 2.32
N ALA A 85 11.51 15.95 1.95
CA ALA A 85 10.83 16.24 0.71
C ALA A 85 11.63 15.89 -0.56
N VAL A 86 12.96 15.97 -0.55
CA VAL A 86 13.77 15.65 -1.74
C VAL A 86 13.93 14.14 -1.92
N MET A 87 14.03 13.40 -0.81
CA MET A 87 14.15 11.94 -0.85
C MET A 87 12.79 11.25 -1.03
N GLY A 88 11.68 11.91 -0.63
CA GLY A 88 10.33 11.38 -0.63
C GLY A 88 9.61 11.40 -1.97
N GLN A 89 10.13 12.10 -2.93
CA GLN A 89 9.46 12.26 -4.22
C GLN A 89 9.64 11.05 -5.15
N PHE A 90 10.50 10.11 -4.79
CA PHE A 90 10.82 8.93 -5.60
C PHE A 90 10.26 7.61 -5.06
N SER A 91 9.69 7.60 -3.85
CA SER A 91 9.12 6.39 -3.26
C SER A 91 7.67 6.63 -2.88
N LYS A 92 6.76 5.80 -3.39
CA LYS A 92 5.34 5.79 -3.00
C LYS A 92 5.13 5.77 -1.48
N THR A 93 6.08 5.23 -0.73
CA THR A 93 6.03 5.13 0.73
C THR A 93 6.21 6.47 1.42
N ILE A 94 7.01 7.37 0.85
CA ILE A 94 7.36 8.62 1.51
C ILE A 94 6.24 9.65 1.40
N ASP A 95 5.53 9.70 0.27
CA ASP A 95 4.44 10.67 0.10
C ASP A 95 3.24 10.42 1.03
N HIS A 96 3.03 9.17 1.43
CA HIS A 96 1.91 8.85 2.33
C HIS A 96 2.22 9.08 3.81
N TYR A 97 3.49 8.99 4.19
CA TYR A 97 3.91 9.01 5.59
C TYR A 97 4.97 10.08 5.89
N SER A 98 5.45 10.80 4.89
CA SER A 98 6.30 11.99 5.11
C SER A 98 5.51 13.24 5.52
N SER A 99 4.19 13.17 5.46
CA SER A 99 3.35 13.95 6.36
C SER A 99 3.42 13.40 7.80
N ASN A 100 4.47 12.63 8.09
CA ASN A 100 4.83 12.37 9.47
C ASN A 100 4.93 13.74 10.13
N PRO A 101 4.02 14.11 11.03
CA PRO A 101 4.27 15.26 11.87
C PRO A 101 5.66 15.02 12.43
N GLU A 102 6.54 15.99 12.32
CA GLU A 102 7.88 15.94 12.90
C GLU A 102 7.73 15.25 14.23
N LEU A 103 8.42 14.10 14.41
CA LEU A 103 8.35 13.37 15.67
C LEU A 103 8.48 14.40 16.76
N PRO A 104 7.59 14.44 17.76
CA PRO A 104 7.70 15.40 18.84
C PRO A 104 9.16 15.45 19.30
N ASP A 105 9.75 16.62 19.47
CA ASP A 105 11.17 16.82 19.80
C ASP A 105 11.65 15.93 20.95
N TRP A 106 10.74 15.55 21.86
CA TRP A 106 11.02 14.65 22.98
C TRP A 106 11.15 13.17 22.55
N LEU A 107 10.52 12.73 21.44
CA LEU A 107 10.57 11.34 20.97
C LEU A 107 11.71 11.11 19.95
N ALA A 108 12.07 12.13 19.17
CA ALA A 108 13.11 12.04 18.15
C ALA A 108 14.46 11.49 18.67
N PRO A 109 14.94 11.84 19.89
CA PRO A 109 16.17 11.27 20.44
C PRO A 109 16.09 9.78 20.75
N TYR A 110 14.91 9.27 21.09
CA TYR A 110 14.70 7.86 21.43
C TYR A 110 14.56 6.95 20.22
N MET A 111 14.10 7.52 19.10
CA MET A 111 13.88 6.79 17.85
C MET A 111 15.11 6.81 16.92
N SER A 112 16.14 7.59 17.25
CA SER A 112 17.37 7.68 16.47
C SER A 112 18.62 7.39 17.33
N MET A 113 19.45 6.48 16.84
CA MET A 113 20.71 6.09 17.47
C MET A 113 21.91 6.48 16.59
N ARG A 114 22.83 7.27 17.12
CA ARG A 114 24.10 7.59 16.45
C ARG A 114 25.07 6.42 16.59
N LEU A 115 25.54 5.91 15.48
CA LEU A 115 26.60 4.90 15.43
C LEU A 115 27.96 5.59 15.31
N ARG A 116 28.75 5.61 16.41
CA ARG A 116 30.09 6.21 16.55
C ARG A 116 30.74 6.63 15.23
N GLY A 117 30.50 7.87 14.77
CA GLY A 117 31.14 8.48 13.60
C GLY A 117 30.74 7.90 12.23
N LYS A 118 29.92 6.83 12.17
CA LYS A 118 29.56 6.14 10.92
C LYS A 118 28.21 6.56 10.34
N GLY A 119 27.26 7.02 11.16
CA GLY A 119 25.93 7.42 10.68
C GLY A 119 24.86 7.43 11.76
N THR A 120 23.60 7.54 11.34
CA THR A 120 22.42 7.57 12.21
C THR A 120 21.47 6.45 11.80
N LEU A 121 21.02 5.65 12.76
CA LEU A 121 19.94 4.68 12.61
C LEU A 121 18.65 5.28 13.17
N ARG A 122 17.56 5.21 12.42
CA ARG A 122 16.23 5.67 12.83
C ARG A 122 15.25 4.50 12.72
N ALA A 123 14.48 4.24 13.77
CA ALA A 123 13.32 3.40 13.72
C ALA A 123 12.09 4.27 13.40
N TYR A 124 11.14 3.73 12.66
CA TYR A 124 9.87 4.39 12.35
C TYR A 124 8.79 3.34 12.10
N GLY A 125 7.55 3.79 12.13
CA GLY A 125 6.44 2.91 11.83
C GLY A 125 5.12 3.38 12.40
N PHE A 126 4.17 2.47 12.46
CA PHE A 126 2.91 2.69 13.15
C PHE A 126 2.29 1.36 13.59
N ALA A 127 1.58 1.41 14.70
CA ALA A 127 0.63 0.38 15.11
C ALA A 127 -0.76 0.78 14.62
N ARG A 128 -1.50 -0.18 14.01
CA ARG A 128 -2.80 0.10 13.42
C ARG A 128 -3.76 -1.06 13.61
N GLY A 129 -5.00 -0.74 13.96
CA GLY A 129 -6.13 -1.65 13.93
C GLY A 129 -7.18 -1.18 12.92
N ASP A 130 -7.67 -2.11 12.11
CA ASP A 130 -8.69 -1.90 11.09
C ASP A 130 -9.92 -2.74 11.38
N TRP A 131 -11.10 -2.17 11.20
CA TRP A 131 -12.39 -2.85 11.23
C TRP A 131 -13.10 -2.66 9.91
N SER A 132 -13.08 -3.70 9.08
CA SER A 132 -13.70 -3.71 7.76
C SER A 132 -15.06 -4.41 7.80
N MET A 133 -16.07 -3.79 7.17
CA MET A 133 -17.44 -4.29 7.08
C MET A 133 -17.92 -4.19 5.63
N ALA A 134 -18.38 -5.30 5.06
CA ALA A 134 -18.84 -5.35 3.67
C ALA A 134 -20.25 -5.90 3.55
N THR A 135 -21.05 -5.32 2.67
CA THR A 135 -22.45 -5.78 2.42
C THR A 135 -22.52 -7.07 1.62
N ARG A 136 -21.42 -7.46 0.93
CA ARG A 136 -21.31 -8.68 0.13
C ARG A 136 -19.85 -9.16 0.13
N ARG A 137 -19.64 -10.39 -0.34
CA ARG A 137 -18.30 -11.02 -0.35
C ARG A 137 -17.39 -10.38 -1.39
N PHE A 138 -16.23 -9.97 -0.88
CA PHE A 138 -15.03 -9.75 -1.68
C PHE A 138 -14.25 -11.06 -1.83
N GLN A 139 -13.28 -11.07 -2.72
CA GLN A 139 -12.29 -12.14 -2.77
C GLN A 139 -11.58 -12.27 -1.40
N ASP A 140 -11.19 -11.15 -0.79
CA ASP A 140 -10.69 -11.06 0.57
C ASP A 140 -11.13 -9.70 1.17
N ILE A 141 -11.72 -9.70 2.38
CA ILE A 141 -12.19 -8.47 3.02
C ILE A 141 -11.06 -7.63 3.61
N GLN A 142 -9.95 -8.26 4.03
CA GLN A 142 -8.77 -7.57 4.55
C GLN A 142 -7.91 -6.97 3.42
N PHE A 143 -8.02 -7.54 2.21
CA PHE A 143 -7.31 -7.12 1.01
C PHE A 143 -8.25 -7.11 -0.20
N PRO A 144 -9.30 -6.27 -0.22
CA PRO A 144 -10.31 -6.28 -1.25
C PRO A 144 -9.74 -5.87 -2.60
N GLN A 145 -9.87 -6.75 -3.56
CA GLN A 145 -9.39 -6.58 -4.92
C GLN A 145 -10.56 -6.48 -5.91
N TRP A 146 -11.59 -7.31 -5.71
CA TRP A 146 -12.82 -7.33 -6.48
C TRP A 146 -13.97 -7.97 -5.69
N VAL A 147 -15.19 -7.63 -6.08
CA VAL A 147 -16.40 -8.24 -5.53
C VAL A 147 -16.71 -9.53 -6.28
N LEU A 148 -17.04 -10.59 -5.55
CA LEU A 148 -17.45 -11.86 -6.16
C LEU A 148 -18.76 -11.69 -6.93
N PRO A 149 -18.98 -12.45 -8.03
CA PRO A 149 -20.18 -12.32 -8.84
C PRO A 149 -21.44 -12.70 -8.06
N ASN A 150 -22.55 -12.01 -8.32
CA ASN A 150 -23.84 -12.38 -7.76
C ASN A 150 -24.53 -13.43 -8.65
N ASP A 151 -23.93 -14.59 -8.76
CA ASP A 151 -24.34 -15.64 -9.67
C ASP A 151 -24.23 -17.03 -8.99
N PRO A 152 -25.32 -17.85 -8.98
CA PRO A 152 -25.32 -19.15 -8.33
C PRO A 152 -24.38 -20.17 -8.99
N ARG A 153 -23.96 -19.93 -10.23
CA ARG A 153 -22.97 -20.78 -10.93
C ARG A 153 -21.54 -20.57 -10.43
N PHE A 154 -21.28 -19.46 -9.72
CA PHE A 154 -19.97 -19.22 -9.13
C PHE A 154 -19.86 -19.96 -7.80
N LEU A 155 -18.94 -20.92 -7.73
CA LEU A 155 -18.74 -21.78 -6.57
C LEU A 155 -17.56 -21.30 -5.73
N VAL A 156 -17.70 -21.35 -4.41
CA VAL A 156 -16.67 -20.90 -3.45
C VAL A 156 -16.36 -21.97 -2.42
N GLY A 157 -15.15 -21.92 -1.91
CA GLY A 157 -14.65 -22.80 -0.85
C GLY A 157 -14.44 -24.25 -1.28
N PRO A 158 -13.87 -25.08 -0.40
CA PRO A 158 -13.52 -26.47 -0.74
C PRO A 158 -14.74 -27.37 -0.97
N LYS A 159 -15.92 -26.95 -0.51
CA LYS A 159 -17.18 -27.67 -0.73
C LYS A 159 -17.93 -27.23 -2.00
N LEU A 160 -17.35 -26.29 -2.77
CA LEU A 160 -17.95 -25.78 -4.01
C LEU A 160 -19.39 -25.31 -3.83
N VAL A 161 -19.64 -24.49 -2.82
CA VAL A 161 -20.98 -23.93 -2.53
C VAL A 161 -21.22 -22.71 -3.41
N PRO A 162 -22.44 -22.54 -3.99
CA PRO A 162 -22.76 -21.32 -4.71
C PRO A 162 -22.52 -20.06 -3.88
N VAL A 163 -21.84 -19.08 -4.45
CA VAL A 163 -21.52 -17.80 -3.75
C VAL A 163 -22.78 -17.11 -3.23
N THR A 164 -23.90 -17.27 -3.92
CA THR A 164 -25.18 -16.66 -3.54
C THR A 164 -25.78 -17.25 -2.26
N THR A 165 -25.36 -18.43 -1.84
CA THR A 165 -25.83 -19.06 -0.60
C THR A 165 -25.33 -18.31 0.64
N ASP A 166 -24.16 -17.67 0.55
CA ASP A 166 -23.51 -16.98 1.67
C ASP A 166 -22.96 -15.62 1.22
N ASN A 167 -23.64 -14.96 0.30
CA ASN A 167 -23.26 -13.64 -0.18
C ASN A 167 -23.95 -12.55 0.66
N SER A 168 -23.65 -12.53 1.95
CA SER A 168 -24.28 -11.67 2.95
C SER A 168 -23.27 -10.67 3.52
N PHE A 169 -23.72 -9.88 4.48
CA PHE A 169 -22.88 -8.99 5.28
C PHE A 169 -21.78 -9.79 5.97
N ASN A 170 -20.54 -9.29 5.85
CA ASN A 170 -19.39 -9.83 6.54
C ASN A 170 -18.53 -8.70 7.13
N TYR A 171 -17.75 -9.03 8.15
CA TYR A 171 -16.84 -8.08 8.80
C TYR A 171 -15.58 -8.80 9.26
N ASP A 172 -14.52 -8.02 9.45
CA ASP A 172 -13.27 -8.50 10.02
C ASP A 172 -12.60 -7.39 10.83
N LEU A 173 -11.86 -7.78 11.88
CA LEU A 173 -11.04 -6.91 12.70
C LEU A 173 -9.60 -7.43 12.67
N TYR A 174 -8.67 -6.60 12.21
CA TYR A 174 -7.29 -7.03 12.00
C TYR A 174 -6.29 -5.89 12.25
N ALA A 175 -5.02 -6.28 12.48
CA ALA A 175 -3.90 -5.35 12.66
C ALA A 175 -2.78 -5.56 11.63
N LYS A 176 -3.06 -6.27 10.53
CA LYS A 176 -2.07 -6.66 9.51
C LYS A 176 -1.43 -5.47 8.78
N THR A 177 -2.07 -4.32 8.80
CA THR A 177 -1.56 -3.07 8.20
C THR A 177 -0.50 -2.39 9.04
N THR A 178 -0.31 -2.79 10.31
CA THR A 178 0.80 -2.34 11.17
C THR A 178 2.13 -2.45 10.44
N ARG A 179 2.97 -1.41 10.55
CA ARG A 179 4.22 -1.29 9.81
C ARG A 179 5.39 -0.96 10.71
N LEU A 180 6.52 -1.59 10.44
CA LEU A 180 7.79 -1.39 11.14
C LEU A 180 8.88 -1.11 10.12
N GLY A 181 9.71 -0.10 10.37
CA GLY A 181 10.79 0.29 9.49
C GLY A 181 12.04 0.72 10.23
N LEU A 182 13.18 0.53 9.57
CA LEU A 182 14.50 1.02 9.98
C LEU A 182 15.13 1.76 8.81
N GLU A 183 15.70 2.93 9.10
CA GLU A 183 16.51 3.70 8.16
C GLU A 183 17.90 3.92 8.74
N TYR A 184 18.90 3.72 7.90
CA TYR A 184 20.28 4.02 8.24
C TYR A 184 20.83 5.09 7.31
N PHE A 185 21.22 6.23 7.85
CA PHE A 185 21.88 7.32 7.14
C PHE A 185 23.39 7.22 7.40
N HIS A 186 24.13 6.83 6.39
CA HIS A 186 25.58 6.73 6.47
C HIS A 186 26.24 8.11 6.38
N LYS A 187 27.35 8.32 7.11
CA LYS A 187 28.19 9.51 6.94
C LYS A 187 29.23 9.21 5.84
N PRO A 188 29.08 9.77 4.63
CA PRO A 188 29.98 9.47 3.53
C PRO A 188 31.41 9.94 3.82
N SER A 189 32.38 9.16 3.34
CA SER A 189 33.82 9.46 3.42
C SER A 189 34.54 8.82 2.24
N GLY A 190 35.79 9.18 1.99
CA GLY A 190 36.57 8.65 0.89
C GLY A 190 35.94 8.98 -0.47
N LEU A 191 35.72 7.98 -1.31
CA LEU A 191 35.15 8.17 -2.67
C LEU A 191 33.75 8.79 -2.65
N LEU A 192 33.01 8.64 -1.57
CA LEU A 192 31.67 9.17 -1.39
C LEU A 192 31.65 10.52 -0.65
N GLU A 193 32.79 11.11 -0.36
CA GLU A 193 32.86 12.41 0.31
C GLU A 193 32.05 13.47 -0.46
N GLY A 194 31.24 14.25 0.28
CA GLY A 194 30.28 15.21 -0.31
C GLY A 194 29.05 14.59 -0.96
N GLY A 195 28.91 13.27 -0.91
CA GLY A 195 27.73 12.55 -1.35
C GLY A 195 26.78 12.21 -0.20
N ARG A 196 25.83 11.31 -0.47
CA ARG A 196 24.85 10.78 0.47
C ARG A 196 24.75 9.26 0.32
N ALA A 197 24.51 8.54 1.41
CA ALA A 197 24.26 7.11 1.37
C ALA A 197 23.29 6.74 2.49
N TRP A 198 22.27 5.95 2.16
CA TRP A 198 21.29 5.47 3.14
C TRP A 198 20.78 4.08 2.77
N ALA A 199 20.19 3.43 3.74
CA ALA A 199 19.50 2.16 3.55
C ALA A 199 18.16 2.19 4.28
N ARG A 200 17.19 1.43 3.79
CA ARG A 200 15.87 1.28 4.39
C ARG A 200 15.47 -0.17 4.40
N VAL A 201 14.87 -0.61 5.51
CA VAL A 201 14.14 -1.88 5.61
C VAL A 201 12.78 -1.60 6.20
N GLU A 202 11.71 -2.08 5.55
CA GLU A 202 10.33 -1.89 5.99
C GLU A 202 9.55 -3.19 5.86
N THR A 203 8.76 -3.51 6.88
CA THR A 203 7.92 -4.70 6.92
C THR A 203 6.50 -4.36 7.35
N ASP A 204 5.51 -5.15 6.94
CA ASP A 204 4.16 -5.21 7.46
C ASP A 204 3.73 -6.67 7.68
N PHE A 205 2.47 -6.89 8.03
CA PHE A 205 1.89 -8.20 8.25
C PHE A 205 0.80 -8.54 7.22
N LEU A 206 0.70 -7.76 6.15
CA LEU A 206 -0.30 -7.94 5.10
C LEU A 206 0.15 -9.03 4.12
N ASN A 207 0.31 -10.24 4.61
CA ASN A 207 0.70 -11.38 3.80
C ASN A 207 -0.56 -12.09 3.29
N ASN A 208 -0.99 -11.71 2.11
CA ASN A 208 -2.11 -12.32 1.40
C ASN A 208 -1.58 -13.14 0.23
N GLN A 209 -0.69 -14.06 0.51
CA GLN A 209 -0.36 -15.05 -0.50
C GLN A 209 -1.62 -15.85 -0.81
N GLY A 210 -2.07 -15.71 -2.05
CA GLY A 210 -3.35 -16.16 -2.56
C GLY A 210 -3.55 -17.67 -2.66
N ASP A 211 -3.01 -18.41 -1.72
CA ASP A 211 -3.40 -19.79 -1.52
C ASP A 211 -4.71 -19.82 -0.72
N THR A 212 -5.80 -19.64 -1.45
CA THR A 212 -7.16 -19.79 -0.94
C THR A 212 -7.44 -21.22 -0.46
N SER A 213 -6.54 -22.17 -0.71
CA SER A 213 -6.65 -23.58 -0.29
C SER A 213 -6.18 -23.79 1.15
N ASN A 214 -5.37 -22.89 1.69
CA ASN A 214 -4.83 -23.02 3.04
C ASN A 214 -5.61 -22.19 4.06
N ALA A 215 -6.38 -22.86 4.90
CA ALA A 215 -7.02 -22.26 6.08
C ALA A 215 -6.01 -21.48 7.00
N ALA A 216 -4.72 -21.79 6.89
CA ALA A 216 -3.63 -21.10 7.58
C ALA A 216 -3.51 -19.62 7.19
N ASN A 217 -3.87 -19.24 5.96
CA ASN A 217 -3.78 -17.83 5.49
C ASN A 217 -4.93 -16.96 6.00
N GLN A 218 -5.99 -17.56 6.49
CA GLN A 218 -7.13 -16.87 7.14
C GLN A 218 -6.97 -16.75 8.65
N THR A 219 -5.82 -17.17 9.20
CA THR A 219 -5.58 -17.09 10.64
C THR A 219 -5.26 -15.67 11.07
N SER A 220 -5.57 -15.36 12.32
CA SER A 220 -5.17 -14.13 13.01
C SER A 220 -3.66 -14.08 13.36
N ARG A 221 -2.85 -14.97 12.78
CA ARG A 221 -1.39 -15.05 12.98
C ARG A 221 -0.64 -14.65 11.70
N PRO A 222 -0.63 -13.37 11.34
CA PRO A 222 0.03 -12.92 10.11
C PRO A 222 1.56 -13.09 10.22
N LEU A 223 2.18 -13.44 9.09
CA LEU A 223 3.62 -13.46 8.95
C LEU A 223 4.13 -12.07 8.52
N LEU A 224 5.37 -11.75 8.89
CA LEU A 224 6.04 -10.55 8.40
C LEU A 224 6.22 -10.63 6.87
N ARG A 225 5.87 -9.55 6.18
CA ARG A 225 6.13 -9.36 4.77
C ARG A 225 7.17 -8.26 4.58
N LEU A 226 8.27 -8.56 3.88
CA LEU A 226 9.26 -7.55 3.51
C LEU A 226 8.65 -6.63 2.46
N ARG A 227 8.52 -5.35 2.77
CA ARG A 227 8.01 -4.32 1.86
C ARG A 227 9.14 -3.68 1.08
N LEU A 228 10.08 -3.09 1.80
CA LEU A 228 11.23 -2.39 1.26
C LEU A 228 12.50 -2.95 1.89
N ALA A 229 13.55 -3.08 1.09
CA ALA A 229 14.89 -3.40 1.54
C ALA A 229 15.89 -2.93 0.49
N TYR A 230 16.40 -1.71 0.61
CA TYR A 230 17.30 -1.16 -0.38
C TYR A 230 18.43 -0.33 0.23
N ILE A 231 19.46 -0.14 -0.57
CA ILE A 231 20.56 0.80 -0.34
C ILE A 231 20.50 1.85 -1.43
N ALA A 232 20.72 3.11 -1.06
CA ALA A 232 20.82 4.21 -1.99
C ALA A 232 22.13 4.98 -1.77
N ILE A 233 22.81 5.33 -2.86
CA ILE A 233 24.07 6.06 -2.88
C ILE A 233 23.96 7.19 -3.89
N GLY A 234 24.23 8.42 -3.47
CA GLY A 234 24.09 9.57 -4.34
C GLY A 234 25.22 10.58 -4.23
N LYS A 235 25.42 11.33 -5.33
CA LYS A 235 26.29 12.49 -5.41
C LYS A 235 25.79 13.47 -6.44
N GLY A 236 25.73 14.78 -6.09
CA GLY A 236 25.13 15.80 -6.94
C GLY A 236 23.64 15.45 -7.20
N ASP A 237 23.25 15.49 -8.46
CA ASP A 237 21.87 15.24 -8.91
C ASP A 237 21.55 13.74 -9.11
N TRP A 238 22.49 12.84 -8.87
CA TRP A 238 22.37 11.42 -9.15
C TRP A 238 22.26 10.58 -7.89
N ASP A 239 21.36 9.59 -7.90
CA ASP A 239 21.27 8.50 -6.94
C ASP A 239 21.23 7.16 -7.67
N LEU A 240 21.94 6.19 -7.14
CA LEU A 240 21.83 4.77 -7.48
C LEU A 240 21.09 4.08 -6.34
N VAL A 241 20.02 3.36 -6.64
CA VAL A 241 19.24 2.57 -5.70
C VAL A 241 19.29 1.11 -6.09
N VAL A 242 19.57 0.23 -5.13
CA VAL A 242 19.65 -1.22 -5.35
C VAL A 242 18.96 -1.94 -4.20
N GLY A 243 18.03 -2.83 -4.52
CA GLY A 243 17.30 -3.65 -3.56
C GLY A 243 15.82 -3.73 -3.90
N GLN A 244 14.98 -4.02 -2.91
CA GLN A 244 13.54 -4.08 -3.08
C GLN A 244 12.92 -2.71 -2.78
N ASP A 245 12.29 -2.10 -3.78
CA ASP A 245 11.63 -0.80 -3.68
C ASP A 245 10.34 -0.78 -4.50
N TRP A 246 9.62 0.34 -4.45
CA TRP A 246 8.46 0.59 -5.30
C TRP A 246 8.84 0.70 -6.77
N ASP A 247 7.88 0.35 -7.61
CA ASP A 247 7.99 0.54 -9.05
C ASP A 247 8.23 2.02 -9.41
N ILE A 248 9.05 2.24 -10.43
CA ILE A 248 9.18 3.52 -11.11
C ILE A 248 7.89 3.83 -11.89
N PHE A 249 7.23 2.77 -12.37
CA PHE A 249 5.98 2.82 -13.10
C PHE A 249 4.83 3.21 -12.18
N SER A 250 4.07 4.28 -12.52
CA SER A 250 2.88 4.74 -11.79
C SER A 250 3.16 5.06 -10.31
N PRO A 251 3.88 6.15 -9.98
CA PRO A 251 4.46 6.39 -8.67
C PRO A 251 3.51 6.92 -7.59
N LEU A 252 2.32 7.41 -7.93
CA LEU A 252 1.40 7.97 -6.95
C LEU A 252 0.55 6.90 -6.26
N LEU A 253 0.05 7.24 -5.09
CA LEU A 253 -0.92 6.43 -4.32
C LEU A 253 -2.10 7.30 -3.90
N PRO A 254 -3.34 6.77 -3.98
CA PRO A 254 -4.47 7.41 -3.31
C PRO A 254 -4.27 7.39 -1.79
N ILE A 255 -4.78 8.41 -1.10
CA ILE A 255 -4.63 8.52 0.37
C ILE A 255 -5.58 7.59 1.14
N VAL A 256 -6.02 6.50 0.56
CA VAL A 256 -6.79 5.47 1.24
C VAL A 256 -5.88 4.54 2.01
N GLU A 257 -6.32 4.11 3.16
CA GLU A 257 -5.54 3.27 4.08
C GLU A 257 -5.92 1.80 4.01
N GLN A 258 -6.98 1.48 3.29
CA GLN A 258 -7.37 0.10 3.05
C GLN A 258 -6.23 -0.64 2.33
N GLY A 259 -5.94 -1.86 2.77
CA GLY A 259 -4.69 -2.58 2.48
C GLY A 259 -4.27 -2.72 1.01
N THR A 260 -5.20 -2.66 0.06
CA THR A 260 -4.89 -2.70 -1.37
C THR A 260 -4.49 -1.35 -1.95
N GLN A 261 -4.85 -0.25 -1.31
CA GLN A 261 -4.64 1.11 -1.83
C GLN A 261 -5.17 1.26 -3.27
N MET A 262 -6.37 0.71 -3.55
CA MET A 262 -7.02 0.68 -4.88
C MET A 262 -6.27 -0.10 -5.97
N ALA A 263 -5.36 -1.00 -5.62
CA ALA A 263 -4.82 -1.96 -6.57
C ALA A 263 -5.93 -2.76 -7.26
N TYR A 264 -5.78 -3.05 -8.54
CA TYR A 264 -6.79 -3.67 -9.39
C TYR A 264 -8.08 -2.85 -9.56
N ALA A 265 -8.05 -1.59 -9.15
CA ALA A 265 -9.14 -0.62 -9.33
C ALA A 265 -8.61 0.72 -9.87
N GLY A 266 -7.55 0.68 -10.66
CA GLY A 266 -6.97 1.84 -11.34
C GLY A 266 -5.63 2.29 -10.79
N ASN A 267 -5.30 2.01 -9.52
CA ASN A 267 -3.96 2.23 -8.99
C ASN A 267 -3.05 1.05 -9.36
N THR A 268 -1.93 1.35 -10.01
CA THR A 268 -0.97 0.36 -10.49
C THR A 268 0.39 0.52 -9.78
N GLY A 269 1.27 -0.44 -10.03
CA GLY A 269 2.60 -0.52 -9.41
C GLY A 269 2.61 -1.31 -8.11
N ASP A 270 3.71 -1.98 -7.89
CA ASP A 270 4.00 -2.79 -6.71
C ASP A 270 5.42 -2.54 -6.21
N ARG A 271 5.93 -3.40 -5.40
CA ARG A 271 7.31 -3.41 -4.92
C ARG A 271 8.01 -4.64 -5.49
N ARG A 272 9.27 -4.45 -5.88
CA ARG A 272 10.08 -5.55 -6.42
C ARG A 272 11.59 -5.30 -6.27
N PRO A 273 12.42 -6.34 -6.31
CA PRO A 273 13.85 -6.16 -6.45
C PRO A 273 14.19 -5.39 -7.72
N CYS A 274 15.01 -4.35 -7.60
CA CYS A 274 15.39 -3.46 -8.68
C CYS A 274 16.78 -2.86 -8.47
N ALA A 275 17.35 -2.36 -9.56
CA ALA A 275 18.51 -1.48 -9.57
C ALA A 275 18.23 -0.33 -10.53
N TYR A 276 18.18 0.90 -10.03
CA TYR A 276 17.83 2.04 -10.85
C TYR A 276 18.62 3.29 -10.48
N VAL A 277 18.74 4.19 -11.42
CA VAL A 277 19.30 5.52 -11.24
C VAL A 277 18.20 6.56 -11.21
N ASN A 278 18.33 7.53 -10.31
CA ASN A 278 17.55 8.75 -10.28
C ASN A 278 18.44 9.92 -10.66
N TYR A 279 17.96 10.75 -11.54
CA TYR A 279 18.50 12.07 -11.80
C TYR A 279 17.45 13.11 -11.43
N ASP A 280 17.81 14.07 -10.56
CA ASP A 280 16.92 15.12 -10.09
C ASP A 280 17.63 16.45 -10.13
N HIS A 281 17.40 17.20 -11.20
CA HIS A 281 18.04 18.49 -11.43
C HIS A 281 17.12 19.64 -11.10
N ALA A 282 17.57 20.53 -10.23
CA ALA A 282 16.87 21.78 -9.87
C ALA A 282 17.44 22.95 -10.65
N PHE A 283 16.59 23.64 -11.42
CA PHE A 283 16.95 24.87 -12.12
C PHE A 283 16.88 26.06 -11.17
N GLN A 284 17.54 27.16 -11.54
CA GLN A 284 17.51 28.42 -10.77
C GLN A 284 16.09 28.99 -10.61
N SER A 285 15.19 28.69 -11.53
CA SER A 285 13.76 29.04 -11.46
C SER A 285 12.98 28.27 -10.40
N GLY A 286 13.60 27.29 -9.72
CA GLY A 286 12.94 26.39 -8.78
C GLY A 286 12.27 25.17 -9.44
N TRP A 287 12.16 25.12 -10.74
CA TRP A 287 11.67 23.93 -11.46
C TRP A 287 12.66 22.79 -11.29
N ARG A 288 12.13 21.55 -11.30
CA ARG A 288 12.96 20.36 -11.26
C ARG A 288 12.53 19.41 -12.37
N VAL A 289 13.51 18.75 -12.96
CA VAL A 289 13.33 17.62 -13.89
C VAL A 289 13.82 16.37 -13.20
N GLN A 290 13.00 15.34 -13.23
CA GLN A 290 13.28 14.06 -12.62
C GLN A 290 13.31 12.98 -13.70
N PHE A 291 14.38 12.21 -13.73
CA PHE A 291 14.51 11.07 -14.63
C PHE A 291 14.90 9.85 -13.82
N GLN A 292 14.08 8.81 -13.90
CA GLN A 292 14.33 7.51 -13.28
C GLN A 292 14.45 6.46 -14.35
N ASN A 293 15.41 5.56 -14.20
CA ASN A 293 15.70 4.54 -15.19
C ASN A 293 16.34 3.33 -14.53
N GLY A 294 15.81 2.13 -14.75
CA GLY A 294 16.36 0.95 -14.12
C GLY A 294 15.84 -0.37 -14.62
N ILE A 295 16.47 -1.40 -14.11
CA ILE A 295 16.10 -2.79 -14.31
C ILE A 295 15.48 -3.33 -13.02
N CYS A 296 14.42 -4.10 -13.15
CA CYS A 296 13.67 -4.67 -12.03
C CYS A 296 13.35 -6.13 -12.32
N LEU A 297 13.16 -6.91 -11.27
CA LEU A 297 12.47 -8.19 -11.45
C LEU A 297 11.09 -7.90 -12.02
N ALA A 298 10.67 -8.60 -13.07
CA ALA A 298 9.39 -8.29 -13.70
C ALA A 298 8.19 -8.65 -12.81
N ASN A 299 8.38 -9.56 -11.85
CA ASN A 299 7.37 -9.98 -10.89
C ASN A 299 7.31 -9.12 -9.62
N GLY A 300 6.10 -8.72 -9.20
CA GLY A 300 5.85 -8.11 -7.90
C GLY A 300 6.10 -9.07 -6.72
N ILE A 301 6.15 -8.53 -5.50
CA ILE A 301 6.44 -9.33 -4.29
C ILE A 301 5.33 -10.32 -3.92
N ASP A 302 4.10 -10.07 -4.35
CA ASP A 302 2.92 -10.85 -4.01
C ASP A 302 2.48 -11.79 -5.16
N GLN A 303 3.40 -12.17 -6.02
CA GLN A 303 3.08 -12.87 -7.25
C GLN A 303 2.84 -14.36 -7.12
N ALA A 304 1.94 -14.87 -7.96
CA ALA A 304 1.72 -16.30 -8.14
C ALA A 304 2.79 -16.95 -9.04
N ASP A 305 3.13 -18.18 -8.72
CA ASP A 305 3.84 -19.09 -9.58
C ASP A 305 2.83 -19.67 -10.60
N TYR A 306 3.00 -19.37 -11.88
CA TYR A 306 2.03 -19.72 -12.92
C TYR A 306 2.06 -21.20 -13.32
N ASN A 307 3.19 -21.88 -13.17
CA ASN A 307 3.34 -23.27 -13.57
C ASN A 307 3.45 -24.23 -12.38
N GLY A 308 3.58 -23.73 -11.15
CA GLY A 308 3.60 -24.52 -9.94
C GLY A 308 4.92 -25.25 -9.69
N ASP A 309 6.03 -24.85 -10.32
CA ASP A 309 7.33 -25.50 -10.19
C ASP A 309 8.21 -24.93 -9.06
N GLY A 310 7.72 -23.92 -8.35
CA GLY A 310 8.43 -23.25 -7.26
C GLY A 310 9.31 -22.10 -7.69
N GLN A 311 9.36 -21.76 -8.97
CA GLN A 311 10.02 -20.57 -9.49
C GLN A 311 9.00 -19.51 -9.90
N ARG A 312 9.40 -18.25 -9.88
CA ARG A 312 8.59 -17.18 -10.44
C ARG A 312 8.83 -17.11 -11.94
N GLY A 313 7.77 -17.01 -12.75
CA GLY A 313 7.82 -17.10 -14.22
C GLY A 313 8.89 -16.21 -14.90
N ASN A 314 9.17 -15.03 -14.35
CA ASN A 314 10.23 -14.16 -14.88
C ASN A 314 11.65 -14.59 -14.51
N SER A 315 11.83 -15.30 -13.40
CA SER A 315 13.12 -15.87 -13.03
C SER A 315 13.54 -16.93 -14.04
N GLU A 316 12.57 -17.60 -14.64
CA GLU A 316 12.80 -18.61 -15.67
C GLU A 316 13.22 -18.02 -17.02
N TYR A 317 12.69 -16.82 -17.37
CA TYR A 317 13.07 -16.16 -18.61
C TYR A 317 14.50 -15.60 -18.58
N GLY A 318 15.01 -15.28 -17.39
CA GLY A 318 16.39 -14.88 -17.16
C GLY A 318 16.74 -13.43 -17.55
N LEU A 319 15.77 -12.62 -17.99
CA LEU A 319 15.96 -11.20 -18.29
C LEU A 319 15.15 -10.33 -17.32
N PRO A 320 15.77 -9.26 -16.77
CA PRO A 320 15.03 -8.30 -15.96
C PRO A 320 14.06 -7.47 -16.79
N GLY A 321 13.00 -6.98 -16.17
CA GLY A 321 12.16 -5.93 -16.72
C GLY A 321 12.86 -4.58 -16.67
N TYR A 322 12.48 -3.69 -17.56
CA TYR A 322 12.97 -2.32 -17.63
C TYR A 322 11.85 -1.34 -17.28
N GLN A 323 12.15 -0.34 -16.45
CA GLN A 323 11.24 0.72 -16.10
C GLN A 323 11.90 2.08 -16.25
N THR A 324 11.13 3.07 -16.68
CA THR A 324 11.60 4.45 -16.82
C THR A 324 10.50 5.45 -16.50
N ARG A 325 10.86 6.63 -16.00
CA ARG A 325 9.96 7.76 -15.77
C ARG A 325 10.67 9.08 -16.02
N LEU A 326 9.94 10.00 -16.68
CA LEU A 326 10.29 11.40 -16.78
C LEU A 326 9.23 12.21 -16.01
N GLY A 327 9.67 12.98 -15.03
CA GLY A 327 8.81 13.79 -14.18
C GLY A 327 9.25 15.25 -14.13
N PHE A 328 8.29 16.11 -13.78
CA PHE A 328 8.48 17.55 -13.62
C PHE A 328 7.87 17.98 -12.30
N VAL A 329 8.59 18.87 -11.60
CA VAL A 329 8.14 19.48 -10.35
C VAL A 329 8.22 21.00 -10.53
N ILE A 330 7.07 21.65 -10.44
CA ILE A 330 6.93 23.07 -10.64
C ILE A 330 6.53 23.71 -9.30
N PRO A 331 7.36 24.58 -8.71
CA PRO A 331 7.01 25.26 -7.47
C PRO A 331 5.78 26.14 -7.67
N THR A 332 4.93 26.21 -6.65
CA THR A 332 3.78 27.13 -6.62
C THR A 332 3.73 27.85 -5.29
N ASP A 333 2.99 28.95 -5.23
CA ASP A 333 2.71 29.66 -3.98
C ASP A 333 1.59 29.02 -3.16
N VAL A 334 0.90 28.02 -3.73
CA VAL A 334 -0.22 27.32 -3.10
C VAL A 334 0.29 26.39 -1.99
N ASP A 335 0.17 26.79 -0.74
CA ASP A 335 0.60 26.06 0.46
C ASP A 335 2.05 25.52 0.35
N LYS A 336 2.90 26.17 -0.44
CA LYS A 336 4.27 25.76 -0.78
C LYS A 336 4.37 24.34 -1.37
N GLN A 337 3.27 23.78 -1.87
CA GLN A 337 3.26 22.48 -2.52
C GLN A 337 3.50 22.66 -4.02
N PRO A 338 4.38 21.84 -4.63
CA PRO A 338 4.61 21.92 -6.07
C PRO A 338 3.49 21.23 -6.86
N VAL A 339 3.28 21.67 -8.09
CA VAL A 339 2.65 20.83 -9.12
C VAL A 339 3.65 19.76 -9.54
N MET A 340 3.21 18.52 -9.61
CA MET A 340 4.01 17.37 -10.05
C MET A 340 3.28 16.66 -11.17
N PHE A 341 3.96 16.30 -12.22
CA PHE A 341 3.44 15.43 -13.28
C PHE A 341 4.55 14.63 -13.93
N GLY A 342 4.19 13.49 -14.49
CA GLY A 342 5.17 12.63 -15.13
C GLY A 342 4.56 11.62 -16.08
N VAL A 343 5.43 10.96 -16.82
CA VAL A 343 5.10 9.82 -17.68
C VAL A 343 6.09 8.72 -17.38
N SER A 344 5.59 7.51 -17.22
CA SER A 344 6.39 6.32 -16.96
C SER A 344 6.06 5.19 -17.93
N ALA A 345 7.01 4.29 -18.13
CA ALA A 345 6.84 3.12 -18.99
C ALA A 345 7.51 1.90 -18.38
N VAL A 346 6.98 0.73 -18.75
CA VAL A 346 7.52 -0.58 -18.38
C VAL A 346 7.63 -1.49 -19.59
N MET A 347 8.70 -2.28 -19.63
CA MET A 347 8.97 -3.30 -20.64
C MET A 347 9.58 -4.52 -19.96
N ALA A 348 8.87 -5.65 -20.01
CA ALA A 348 9.32 -6.92 -19.46
C ALA A 348 8.73 -8.06 -20.31
N ASP A 349 9.10 -9.29 -20.02
CA ASP A 349 8.52 -10.47 -20.64
C ASP A 349 8.27 -11.52 -19.54
N ASP A 350 7.12 -12.20 -19.61
CA ASP A 350 6.75 -13.30 -18.73
C ASP A 350 6.95 -14.63 -19.47
N TYR A 351 7.57 -15.59 -18.80
CA TYR A 351 7.66 -16.95 -19.27
C TYR A 351 6.62 -17.81 -18.56
N VAL A 352 5.85 -18.55 -19.32
CA VAL A 352 4.89 -19.52 -18.78
C VAL A 352 5.26 -20.90 -19.30
N GLY A 353 5.64 -21.77 -18.39
CA GLY A 353 6.02 -23.16 -18.70
C GLY A 353 4.84 -24.03 -19.13
N THR A 354 5.14 -25.25 -19.52
CA THR A 354 4.11 -26.28 -19.83
C THR A 354 3.39 -26.68 -18.56
N GLY A 355 2.05 -26.85 -18.61
CA GLY A 355 1.26 -27.33 -17.49
C GLY A 355 0.12 -26.39 -17.07
N VAL A 356 0.17 -25.10 -17.40
CA VAL A 356 -0.88 -24.12 -17.08
C VAL A 356 -1.78 -23.87 -18.29
N GLY A 357 -2.33 -24.93 -18.89
CA GLY A 357 -3.18 -24.82 -20.07
C GLY A 357 -2.42 -24.63 -21.39
N LEU A 358 -1.10 -24.47 -21.36
CA LEU A 358 -0.26 -24.39 -22.54
C LEU A 358 0.31 -25.76 -22.92
N ARG A 359 0.25 -26.10 -24.21
CA ARG A 359 0.89 -27.33 -24.75
C ARG A 359 2.41 -27.19 -24.86
N GLN A 360 2.92 -25.98 -24.94
CA GLN A 360 4.34 -25.63 -25.03
C GLN A 360 4.61 -24.39 -24.22
N ALA A 361 5.78 -24.33 -23.60
CA ALA A 361 6.26 -23.12 -22.91
C ALA A 361 6.31 -21.92 -23.88
N ARG A 362 5.92 -20.76 -23.40
CA ARG A 362 5.83 -19.56 -24.23
C ARG A 362 6.16 -18.30 -23.43
N THR A 363 6.80 -17.35 -24.09
CA THR A 363 7.05 -16.01 -23.58
C THR A 363 5.93 -15.05 -23.98
N PHE A 364 5.46 -14.24 -23.04
CA PHE A 364 4.43 -13.24 -23.20
C PHE A 364 5.00 -11.85 -22.90
N PRO A 365 4.91 -10.89 -23.83
CA PRO A 365 5.41 -9.55 -23.59
C PRO A 365 4.54 -8.82 -22.56
N GLN A 366 5.20 -8.03 -21.70
CA GLN A 366 4.61 -7.15 -20.69
C GLN A 366 5.02 -5.72 -21.03
N ARG A 367 4.07 -4.86 -21.39
CA ARG A 367 4.33 -3.46 -21.81
C ARG A 367 3.26 -2.54 -21.25
N GLY A 368 3.69 -1.39 -20.74
CA GLY A 368 2.78 -0.39 -20.22
C GLY A 368 3.33 1.01 -20.28
N ILE A 369 2.40 1.97 -20.31
CA ILE A 369 2.65 3.40 -20.15
C ILE A 369 1.69 3.94 -19.12
N ALA A 370 2.15 4.87 -18.29
CA ALA A 370 1.31 5.56 -17.31
C ALA A 370 1.67 7.05 -17.26
N ALA A 371 0.69 7.86 -16.86
CA ALA A 371 0.87 9.27 -16.57
C ALA A 371 0.35 9.58 -15.16
N ASP A 372 1.05 10.45 -14.45
CA ASP A 372 0.74 10.86 -13.08
C ASP A 372 0.64 12.39 -12.99
N LEU A 373 -0.27 12.87 -12.12
CA LEU A 373 -0.47 14.28 -11.85
C LEU A 373 -0.81 14.49 -10.37
N ARG A 374 -0.15 15.48 -9.74
CA ARG A 374 -0.54 16.06 -8.47
C ARG A 374 -0.61 17.58 -8.62
N LEU A 375 -1.78 18.14 -8.35
CA LEU A 375 -2.10 19.55 -8.55
C LEU A 375 -2.67 20.15 -7.25
N PRO A 376 -1.92 20.96 -6.49
CA PRO A 376 -2.47 21.76 -5.41
C PRO A 376 -3.35 22.87 -6.02
N CYS A 377 -4.69 22.75 -5.85
CA CYS A 377 -5.65 23.69 -6.39
C CYS A 377 -5.81 24.92 -5.49
N THR A 378 -5.77 24.71 -4.18
CA THR A 378 -5.79 25.77 -3.14
C THR A 378 -4.98 25.29 -1.94
N ASP A 379 -4.76 26.14 -0.94
CA ASP A 379 -4.06 25.81 0.31
C ASP A 379 -4.72 24.64 1.07
N ARG A 380 -5.94 24.26 0.69
CA ARG A 380 -6.71 23.20 1.34
C ARG A 380 -7.14 22.08 0.42
N LEU A 381 -7.08 22.28 -0.88
CA LEU A 381 -7.59 21.33 -1.87
C LEU A 381 -6.48 20.92 -2.83
N THR A 382 -6.21 19.62 -2.91
CA THR A 382 -5.28 19.02 -3.87
C THR A 382 -6.01 17.99 -4.71
N PHE A 383 -5.81 18.02 -6.01
CA PHE A 383 -6.15 16.93 -6.92
C PHE A 383 -4.94 16.07 -7.15
N GLN A 384 -5.10 14.73 -7.16
CA GLN A 384 -4.06 13.81 -7.63
C GLN A 384 -4.69 12.61 -8.32
N GLY A 385 -3.90 11.97 -9.20
CA GLY A 385 -4.36 10.80 -9.92
C GLY A 385 -3.36 10.27 -10.91
N GLU A 386 -3.66 9.09 -11.44
CA GLU A 386 -2.87 8.39 -12.45
C GLU A 386 -3.77 7.72 -13.48
N ALA A 387 -3.23 7.54 -14.67
CA ALA A 387 -3.87 6.75 -15.73
C ALA A 387 -2.82 5.88 -16.41
N TYR A 388 -3.21 4.67 -16.80
CA TYR A 388 -2.34 3.72 -17.46
C TYR A 388 -3.02 2.99 -18.63
N ALA A 389 -2.20 2.46 -19.53
CA ALA A 389 -2.62 1.52 -20.55
C ALA A 389 -1.47 0.57 -20.91
N GLY A 390 -1.82 -0.67 -21.28
CA GLY A 390 -0.83 -1.65 -21.67
C GLY A 390 -1.40 -3.05 -21.82
N TYR A 391 -0.55 -4.04 -21.76
CA TYR A 391 -0.93 -5.45 -21.79
C TYR A 391 -0.02 -6.28 -20.90
N ASN A 392 -0.59 -7.35 -20.34
CA ASN A 392 0.05 -8.24 -19.38
C ASN A 392 0.58 -7.50 -18.15
N LEU A 393 -0.23 -6.59 -17.58
CA LEU A 393 0.15 -5.73 -16.45
C LEU A 393 -0.35 -6.23 -15.08
N ASN A 394 -0.76 -7.50 -14.96
CA ASN A 394 -1.21 -8.07 -13.67
C ASN A 394 -0.14 -7.96 -12.58
N GLU A 395 1.15 -8.09 -12.93
CA GLU A 395 2.28 -7.95 -12.01
C GLU A 395 2.49 -6.51 -11.50
N PHE A 396 1.89 -5.55 -12.19
CA PHE A 396 1.79 -4.14 -11.79
C PHE A 396 0.43 -3.83 -11.17
N ARG A 397 -0.32 -4.85 -10.71
CA ARG A 397 -1.65 -4.71 -10.10
C ARG A 397 -2.70 -4.09 -11.00
N ALA A 398 -2.57 -4.31 -12.31
CA ALA A 398 -3.50 -3.89 -13.34
C ALA A 398 -4.25 -5.08 -13.96
N GLY A 399 -5.16 -4.82 -14.89
CA GLY A 399 -5.94 -5.85 -15.60
C GLY A 399 -6.83 -6.68 -14.68
N ILE A 400 -7.16 -6.13 -13.50
CA ILE A 400 -7.91 -6.79 -12.44
C ILE A 400 -7.25 -8.13 -12.05
N GLY A 401 -5.89 -8.15 -11.97
CA GLY A 401 -5.09 -9.33 -11.67
C GLY A 401 -5.09 -10.39 -12.78
N GLN A 402 -5.26 -9.98 -14.03
CA GLN A 402 -5.25 -10.87 -15.20
C GLN A 402 -4.29 -10.30 -16.26
N GLY A 403 -3.28 -11.04 -16.64
CA GLY A 403 -2.28 -10.61 -17.63
C GLY A 403 -2.23 -11.49 -18.87
N ILE A 404 -2.49 -12.80 -18.70
CA ILE A 404 -2.35 -13.81 -19.75
C ILE A 404 -3.60 -14.69 -19.78
N ASN A 405 -4.14 -14.90 -20.98
CA ASN A 405 -5.09 -15.96 -21.26
C ASN A 405 -4.31 -17.17 -21.78
N ALA A 406 -3.92 -18.04 -20.85
CA ALA A 406 -3.10 -19.21 -21.17
C ALA A 406 -3.83 -20.20 -22.13
N LEU A 407 -5.16 -20.29 -22.05
CA LEU A 407 -5.95 -21.20 -22.92
C LEU A 407 -5.86 -20.80 -24.40
N GLU A 408 -5.84 -19.49 -24.69
CA GLU A 408 -5.74 -18.98 -26.05
C GLU A 408 -4.31 -18.56 -26.42
N GLY A 409 -3.38 -18.56 -25.45
CA GLY A 409 -2.01 -18.11 -25.65
C GLY A 409 -1.92 -16.62 -26.01
N LYS A 410 -2.73 -15.78 -25.37
CA LYS A 410 -2.79 -14.33 -25.59
C LYS A 410 -2.44 -13.53 -24.35
N VAL A 411 -1.85 -12.36 -24.55
CA VAL A 411 -1.77 -11.32 -23.52
C VAL A 411 -3.10 -10.61 -23.40
N ILE A 412 -3.46 -10.18 -22.17
CA ILE A 412 -4.66 -9.43 -21.90
C ILE A 412 -4.31 -7.95 -21.91
N GLN A 413 -5.00 -7.18 -22.76
CA GLN A 413 -4.90 -5.73 -22.77
C GLN A 413 -5.70 -5.14 -21.61
N SER A 414 -5.15 -4.10 -20.98
CA SER A 414 -5.80 -3.40 -19.89
C SER A 414 -5.54 -1.91 -19.92
N SER A 415 -6.46 -1.15 -19.35
CA SER A 415 -6.33 0.28 -19.13
C SER A 415 -7.14 0.69 -17.91
N GLY A 416 -6.70 1.74 -17.25
CA GLY A 416 -7.36 2.20 -16.05
C GLY A 416 -6.75 3.49 -15.53
N GLY A 417 -7.17 3.84 -14.34
CA GLY A 417 -6.66 5.00 -13.64
C GLY A 417 -7.53 5.34 -12.44
N TRP A 418 -7.04 6.24 -11.65
CA TRP A 418 -7.74 6.77 -10.49
C TRP A 418 -7.51 8.27 -10.37
N GLY A 419 -8.42 8.92 -9.66
CA GLY A 419 -8.28 10.33 -9.30
C GLY A 419 -8.98 10.61 -8.00
N GLU A 420 -8.41 11.52 -7.20
CA GLU A 420 -9.01 11.96 -5.96
C GLU A 420 -8.81 13.44 -5.68
N LEU A 421 -9.76 13.99 -4.96
CA LEU A 421 -9.71 15.31 -4.36
C LEU A 421 -9.42 15.15 -2.86
N VAL A 422 -8.31 15.70 -2.41
CA VAL A 422 -7.91 15.73 -1.00
C VAL A 422 -8.21 17.09 -0.41
N LEU A 423 -9.03 17.13 0.64
CA LEU A 423 -9.46 18.35 1.30
C LEU A 423 -8.97 18.38 2.76
N ARG A 424 -8.13 19.35 3.10
CA ARG A 424 -7.75 19.67 4.47
C ARG A 424 -8.71 20.74 5.02
N THR A 425 -9.69 20.34 5.83
CA THR A 425 -10.70 21.27 6.34
C THR A 425 -10.18 22.13 7.49
N CYS A 426 -9.31 21.54 8.34
CA CYS A 426 -8.58 22.22 9.42
C CYS A 426 -7.31 21.43 9.78
N GLU A 427 -6.59 21.89 10.79
CA GLU A 427 -5.33 21.25 11.26
C GLU A 427 -5.53 19.81 11.76
N PHE A 428 -6.74 19.47 12.23
CA PHE A 428 -7.06 18.19 12.82
C PHE A 428 -7.90 17.29 11.91
N HIS A 429 -8.26 17.74 10.71
CA HIS A 429 -9.13 16.95 9.84
C HIS A 429 -8.73 17.06 8.37
N ARG A 430 -8.58 15.88 7.77
CA ARG A 430 -8.37 15.70 6.33
C ARG A 430 -9.39 14.68 5.80
N GLY A 431 -9.88 14.91 4.60
CA GLY A 431 -10.76 13.99 3.89
C GLY A 431 -10.39 13.84 2.44
N SER A 432 -10.89 12.81 1.78
CA SER A 432 -10.80 12.68 0.33
C SER A 432 -12.05 12.09 -0.28
N LEU A 433 -12.26 12.40 -1.55
CA LEU A 433 -13.25 11.79 -2.41
C LEU A 433 -12.55 11.36 -3.69
N GLY A 434 -12.76 10.14 -4.12
CA GLY A 434 -12.10 9.65 -5.31
C GLY A 434 -12.85 8.55 -6.03
N MET A 435 -12.33 8.22 -7.20
CA MET A 435 -12.78 7.11 -8.01
C MET A 435 -11.61 6.43 -8.71
N GLY A 436 -11.75 5.13 -8.95
CA GLY A 436 -10.81 4.34 -9.72
C GLY A 436 -11.50 3.34 -10.62
N VAL A 437 -10.91 3.08 -11.77
CA VAL A 437 -11.39 2.10 -12.73
C VAL A 437 -10.22 1.29 -13.28
N ASP A 438 -10.41 -0.01 -13.37
CA ASP A 438 -9.53 -0.93 -14.06
C ASP A 438 -10.38 -1.74 -15.07
N LYS A 439 -9.98 -1.75 -16.32
CA LYS A 439 -10.67 -2.43 -17.40
C LYS A 439 -9.70 -3.36 -18.11
N ALA A 440 -10.08 -4.62 -18.26
CA ALA A 440 -9.41 -5.58 -19.11
C ALA A 440 -10.25 -5.82 -20.38
N GLU A 441 -9.61 -6.03 -21.53
CA GLU A 441 -10.30 -6.19 -22.81
C GLU A 441 -11.05 -7.52 -22.88
N GLY A 442 -12.35 -7.45 -23.06
CA GLY A 442 -13.25 -8.61 -22.97
C GLY A 442 -12.97 -9.72 -23.98
N SER A 443 -12.44 -9.38 -25.15
CA SER A 443 -12.03 -10.37 -26.20
C SER A 443 -10.81 -11.18 -25.80
N ASP A 444 -9.96 -10.65 -24.91
CA ASP A 444 -8.72 -11.30 -24.51
C ASP A 444 -8.93 -12.17 -23.26
N ILE A 445 -10.00 -11.91 -22.50
CA ILE A 445 -10.29 -12.57 -21.23
C ILE A 445 -10.97 -13.90 -21.45
N PRO A 446 -10.57 -14.98 -20.72
CA PRO A 446 -11.28 -16.25 -20.74
C PRO A 446 -12.69 -16.10 -20.16
N GLU A 447 -13.58 -17.05 -20.46
CA GLU A 447 -14.88 -17.13 -19.79
C GLU A 447 -14.70 -17.12 -18.28
N PHE A 448 -15.63 -16.44 -17.61
CA PHE A 448 -15.65 -16.26 -16.15
C PHE A 448 -14.54 -15.36 -15.61
N GLY A 449 -13.77 -14.69 -16.45
CA GLY A 449 -12.80 -13.66 -16.05
C GLY A 449 -13.46 -12.31 -15.74
N ARG A 450 -12.69 -11.41 -15.15
CA ARG A 450 -13.11 -10.05 -14.75
C ARG A 450 -12.86 -9.07 -15.88
N THR A 451 -13.87 -8.26 -16.23
CA THR A 451 -13.79 -7.33 -17.37
C THR A 451 -13.64 -5.88 -16.93
N ARG A 452 -14.20 -5.50 -15.78
CA ARG A 452 -14.10 -4.15 -15.23
C ARG A 452 -14.26 -4.15 -13.71
N ASN A 453 -13.40 -3.39 -13.06
CA ASN A 453 -13.55 -2.95 -11.67
C ASN A 453 -13.80 -1.45 -11.65
N LEU A 454 -14.76 -0.99 -10.85
CA LEU A 454 -15.07 0.42 -10.65
C LEU A 454 -15.28 0.65 -9.16
N VAL A 455 -14.59 1.65 -8.63
CA VAL A 455 -14.65 1.97 -7.21
C VAL A 455 -14.84 3.47 -7.04
N TYR A 456 -15.71 3.85 -6.13
CA TYR A 456 -15.80 5.20 -5.58
C TYR A 456 -15.48 5.14 -4.10
N TRP A 457 -14.80 6.15 -3.58
CA TRP A 457 -14.50 6.22 -2.14
C TRP A 457 -14.69 7.62 -1.57
N ALA A 458 -14.98 7.62 -0.28
CA ALA A 458 -14.93 8.78 0.58
C ALA A 458 -14.13 8.42 1.83
N ARG A 459 -13.22 9.30 2.23
CA ARG A 459 -12.41 9.15 3.43
C ARG A 459 -12.53 10.37 4.33
N SER A 460 -12.49 10.13 5.63
CA SER A 460 -12.42 11.16 6.68
C SER A 460 -11.45 10.68 7.75
N GLU A 461 -10.49 11.51 8.12
CA GLU A 461 -9.57 11.24 9.22
C GLU A 461 -9.47 12.41 10.18
N LEU A 462 -9.31 12.08 11.45
CA LEU A 462 -9.09 12.99 12.55
C LEU A 462 -7.70 12.74 13.14
N LEU A 463 -6.88 13.76 13.17
CA LEU A 463 -5.62 13.78 13.89
C LEU A 463 -5.92 14.22 15.33
N LEU A 464 -5.96 13.26 16.28
CA LEU A 464 -6.27 13.54 17.68
C LEU A 464 -5.09 14.16 18.41
N ASP A 465 -3.89 13.77 18.04
CA ASP A 465 -2.62 14.25 18.57
C ASP A 465 -1.55 14.00 17.49
N PRO A 466 -0.40 14.71 17.47
CA PRO A 466 0.71 14.32 16.61
C PRO A 466 0.98 12.82 16.71
N GLY A 467 0.77 12.11 15.58
CA GLY A 467 0.95 10.66 15.51
C GLY A 467 -0.28 9.80 15.84
N ILE A 468 -1.40 10.32 16.37
CA ILE A 468 -2.61 9.53 16.64
C ILE A 468 -3.72 9.90 15.67
N ILE A 469 -4.14 8.94 14.85
CA ILE A 469 -5.11 9.11 13.78
C ILE A 469 -6.31 8.18 14.01
N LEU A 470 -7.52 8.71 13.91
CA LEU A 470 -8.74 7.93 13.73
C LEU A 470 -9.31 8.20 12.36
N GLY A 471 -9.71 7.17 11.64
CA GLY A 471 -10.25 7.32 10.31
C GLY A 471 -11.42 6.42 10.00
N ALA A 472 -12.20 6.86 9.01
CA ALA A 472 -13.30 6.13 8.42
C ALA A 472 -13.23 6.27 6.90
N GLU A 473 -13.46 5.17 6.21
CA GLU A 473 -13.48 5.08 4.76
C GLU A 473 -14.74 4.35 4.32
N TYR A 474 -15.33 4.82 3.25
CA TYR A 474 -16.49 4.21 2.61
C TYR A 474 -16.20 3.99 1.14
N TYR A 475 -16.50 2.79 0.66
CA TYR A 475 -16.26 2.39 -0.72
C TYR A 475 -17.52 1.82 -1.34
N LEU A 476 -17.76 2.18 -2.61
CA LEU A 476 -18.72 1.53 -3.49
C LEU A 476 -17.95 0.78 -4.57
N TRP A 477 -18.02 -0.54 -4.55
CA TRP A 477 -17.33 -1.42 -5.48
C TRP A 477 -18.29 -2.07 -6.47
N GLY A 478 -17.90 -2.11 -7.74
CA GLY A 478 -18.58 -2.87 -8.78
C GLY A 478 -17.59 -3.63 -9.64
N THR A 479 -17.74 -4.96 -9.72
CA THR A 479 -16.92 -5.82 -10.58
C THR A 479 -17.78 -6.48 -11.63
N GLN A 480 -17.44 -6.28 -12.91
CA GLN A 480 -18.07 -6.95 -14.04
C GLN A 480 -17.28 -8.22 -14.41
N TRP A 481 -18.02 -9.23 -14.78
CA TRP A 481 -17.54 -10.55 -15.11
C TRP A 481 -18.01 -10.99 -16.49
N LYS A 482 -17.16 -11.69 -17.24
CA LYS A 482 -17.56 -12.35 -18.47
C LYS A 482 -18.33 -13.62 -18.13
N GLY A 483 -19.53 -13.79 -18.65
CA GLY A 483 -20.34 -14.98 -18.41
C GLY A 483 -21.03 -15.11 -17.04
N PHE A 484 -20.75 -14.21 -16.07
CA PHE A 484 -21.44 -14.14 -14.80
C PHE A 484 -22.18 -12.81 -14.59
N ASN A 485 -23.12 -12.82 -13.66
CA ASN A 485 -23.74 -11.58 -13.18
C ASN A 485 -22.70 -10.72 -12.45
N PRO A 486 -22.77 -9.38 -12.56
CA PRO A 486 -21.83 -8.51 -11.88
C PRO A 486 -21.96 -8.62 -10.37
N GLY A 487 -20.84 -8.41 -9.66
CA GLY A 487 -20.79 -8.22 -8.22
C GLY A 487 -20.78 -6.74 -7.85
N SER A 488 -21.50 -6.36 -6.80
CA SER A 488 -21.43 -5.02 -6.20
C SER A 488 -21.50 -5.08 -4.69
N ALA A 489 -20.73 -4.24 -4.01
CA ALA A 489 -20.70 -4.17 -2.56
C ALA A 489 -20.37 -2.77 -2.07
N SER A 490 -20.89 -2.44 -0.88
CA SER A 490 -20.34 -1.35 -0.06
C SER A 490 -19.36 -1.93 0.96
N LEU A 491 -18.26 -1.23 1.16
CA LEU A 491 -17.27 -1.55 2.19
C LEU A 491 -17.05 -0.32 3.07
N VAL A 492 -17.12 -0.49 4.37
CA VAL A 492 -16.72 0.49 5.37
C VAL A 492 -15.46 -0.01 6.04
N ASN A 493 -14.44 0.83 6.17
CA ASN A 493 -13.26 0.56 6.96
C ASN A 493 -13.10 1.64 8.03
N LEU A 494 -13.10 1.26 9.30
CA LEU A 494 -12.78 2.12 10.42
C LEU A 494 -11.39 1.76 10.92
N PHE A 495 -10.57 2.77 11.25
CA PHE A 495 -9.24 2.49 11.74
C PHE A 495 -8.76 3.44 12.84
N ALA A 496 -7.88 2.93 13.67
CA ALA A 496 -7.09 3.70 14.61
C ALA A 496 -5.60 3.40 14.38
N GLN A 497 -4.79 4.45 14.33
CA GLN A 497 -3.37 4.35 14.05
C GLN A 497 -2.56 5.23 15.01
N MET A 498 -1.42 4.71 15.46
CA MET A 498 -0.42 5.45 16.22
C MET A 498 0.93 5.33 15.51
N ASN A 499 1.48 6.47 15.09
CA ASN A 499 2.81 6.57 14.47
C ASN A 499 3.89 6.71 15.55
N PHE A 500 5.09 6.21 15.27
CA PHE A 500 6.27 6.33 16.12
C PHE A 500 7.57 6.42 15.31
#